data_61aaa124fa69179b28c332914493baa3
#
_entry.id   61aaa124fa69179b28c332914493baa3
#
_cell.length_a   1.000
_cell.length_b   1.000
_cell.length_c   1.000
_cell.angle_alpha   90.00
_cell.angle_beta   90.00
_cell.angle_gamma   90.00
#
_symmetry.space_group_name_H-M   'P 1'
#
loop_
_entity.id
_entity.type
_entity.pdbx_description
1 polymer ?
#
loop_
_entity_poly.entity_id
_entity_poly.type
_entity_poly.pdbx_seq_one_letter_code
_entity_poly.pdbx_strand_id
1 'polypeptide(L)' 'MKALERQIRVDSNNDSITYVGEAEPNTNTSDASWRIQRIIEISETDFDIQWSSGGDFDQIFDNRESLSYN' A
#
# COMPACT_ATOMS: atom_id res chain seq x y z
N MET A 1 -1.40 -5.69 -28.11
CA MET A 1 -1.87 -4.90 -26.95
C MET A 1 -0.93 -5.12 -25.77
N LYS A 2 -0.51 -4.07 -25.15
CA LYS A 2 0.38 -4.16 -24.00
C LYS A 2 -0.42 -4.48 -22.74
N ALA A 3 0.03 -5.45 -21.97
CA ALA A 3 -0.61 -5.75 -20.69
C ALA A 3 -0.45 -4.58 -19.72
N LEU A 4 -1.45 -4.37 -18.89
CA LEU A 4 -1.36 -3.40 -17.80
C LEU A 4 -0.36 -3.92 -16.78
N GLU A 5 0.66 -3.14 -16.55
CA GLU A 5 1.67 -3.46 -15.55
C GLU A 5 1.54 -2.47 -14.40
N ARG A 6 1.81 -2.95 -13.20
CA ARG A 6 1.84 -2.12 -12.00
C ARG A 6 3.11 -2.40 -11.25
N GLN A 7 3.61 -1.35 -10.60
CA GLN A 7 4.69 -1.48 -9.64
C GLN A 7 4.04 -1.77 -8.29
N ILE A 8 4.53 -2.80 -7.62
CA ILE A 8 4.03 -3.18 -6.30
C ILE A 8 5.18 -3.10 -5.30
N ARG A 9 4.96 -2.39 -4.21
CA ARG A 9 5.91 -2.30 -3.10
C ARG A 9 5.29 -2.94 -1.88
N VAL A 10 6.08 -3.77 -1.18
CA VAL A 10 5.65 -4.42 0.05
C VAL A 10 6.63 -4.07 1.15
N ASP A 11 6.12 -3.54 2.25
CA ASP A 11 6.91 -3.26 3.45
C ASP A 11 6.36 -4.09 4.60
N SER A 12 7.11 -5.08 5.04
CA SER A 12 6.72 -5.98 6.12
C SER A 12 7.72 -5.95 7.28
N ASN A 13 8.32 -4.79 7.52
CA ASN A 13 9.31 -4.63 8.61
C ASN A 13 8.70 -4.78 10.00
N ASN A 14 7.41 -4.57 10.13
CA ASN A 14 6.71 -4.73 11.40
C ASN A 14 6.05 -6.11 11.44
N ASP A 15 6.22 -6.85 12.53
CA ASP A 15 5.71 -8.21 12.65
C ASP A 15 4.20 -8.33 12.47
N SER A 16 3.45 -7.28 12.79
CA SER A 16 1.99 -7.30 12.76
C SER A 16 1.39 -6.49 11.63
N ILE A 17 2.16 -5.64 10.97
CA ILE A 17 1.65 -4.71 9.97
C ILE A 17 2.47 -4.80 8.69
N THR A 18 1.77 -4.96 7.57
CA THR A 18 2.36 -4.95 6.23
C THR A 18 1.67 -3.87 5.41
N TYR A 19 2.47 -3.08 4.72
CA TYR A 19 1.98 -2.06 3.78
C TYR A 19 2.21 -2.54 2.35
N VAL A 20 1.19 -2.43 1.52
CA VAL A 20 1.28 -2.80 0.11
C VAL A 20 0.90 -1.59 -0.73
N GLY A 21 1.83 -1.13 -1.55
CA GLY A 21 1.59 -0.01 -2.45
C GLY A 21 1.55 -0.47 -3.90
N GLU A 22 0.65 0.08 -4.66
CA GLU A 22 0.54 -0.12 -6.11
C GLU A 22 0.62 1.22 -6.81
N ALA A 23 1.33 1.27 -7.92
CA ALA A 23 1.44 2.47 -8.75
C ALA A 23 1.82 2.06 -10.16
N GLU A 24 1.81 3.02 -11.10
CA GLU A 24 2.32 2.78 -12.43
C GLU A 24 3.84 2.52 -12.39
N PRO A 25 4.38 1.77 -13.35
CA PRO A 25 5.82 1.49 -13.38
C PRO A 25 6.65 2.78 -13.36
N ASN A 26 7.78 2.73 -12.67
CA ASN A 26 8.72 3.85 -12.54
C ASN A 26 8.20 5.04 -11.71
N THR A 27 7.20 4.81 -10.88
CA THR A 27 6.73 5.81 -9.93
C THR A 27 7.65 5.83 -8.71
N ASN A 28 8.08 7.01 -8.29
CA ASN A 28 8.89 7.14 -7.08
C ASN A 28 8.02 7.00 -5.85
N THR A 29 8.57 6.47 -4.77
CA THR A 29 7.82 6.31 -3.51
C THR A 29 7.44 7.65 -2.88
N SER A 30 8.07 8.74 -3.32
CA SER A 30 7.76 10.10 -2.89
C SER A 30 6.65 10.75 -3.71
N ASP A 31 6.18 10.13 -4.78
CA ASP A 31 5.11 10.67 -5.62
C ASP A 31 3.74 10.37 -5.02
N ALA A 32 2.82 11.34 -5.09
CA ALA A 32 1.45 11.18 -4.62
C ALA A 32 0.61 10.45 -5.67
N SER A 33 1.01 9.24 -6.02
CA SER A 33 0.40 8.45 -7.09
C SER A 33 0.23 6.99 -6.70
N TRP A 34 0.29 6.69 -5.41
CA TRP A 34 0.20 5.34 -4.90
C TRP A 34 -1.17 5.04 -4.32
N ARG A 35 -1.61 3.83 -4.54
CA ARG A 35 -2.73 3.22 -3.85
C ARG A 35 -2.13 2.34 -2.76
N ILE A 36 -2.48 2.59 -1.50
CA ILE A 36 -1.81 1.95 -0.37
C ILE A 36 -2.80 1.18 0.49
N GLN A 37 -2.42 -0.04 0.79
CA GLN A 37 -3.17 -0.97 1.61
C GLN A 37 -2.36 -1.28 2.86
N ARG A 38 -3.03 -1.34 4.00
CA ARG A 38 -2.43 -1.77 5.26
C ARG A 38 -3.06 -3.09 5.68
N ILE A 39 -2.23 -4.09 5.89
CA ILE A 39 -2.66 -5.41 6.33
C ILE A 39 -2.22 -5.59 7.77
N ILE A 40 -3.17 -5.77 8.67
CA ILE A 40 -2.91 -5.95 10.10
C ILE A 40 -3.16 -7.41 10.45
N GLU A 41 -2.13 -8.09 10.97
CA GLU A 41 -2.27 -9.46 11.46
C GLU A 41 -2.89 -9.42 12.85
N ILE A 42 -4.06 -10.02 12.99
CA ILE A 42 -4.76 -10.13 14.27
C ILE A 42 -4.37 -11.44 14.96
N SER A 43 -4.29 -12.51 14.17
CA SER A 43 -3.83 -13.83 14.61
C SER A 43 -3.20 -14.55 13.43
N GLU A 44 -2.73 -15.76 13.63
CA GLU A 44 -2.08 -16.54 12.55
C GLU A 44 -2.99 -16.75 11.34
N THR A 45 -4.30 -16.68 11.53
CA THR A 45 -5.27 -16.93 10.45
C THR A 45 -6.26 -15.80 10.22
N ASP A 46 -6.05 -14.65 10.88
CA ASP A 46 -7.00 -13.54 10.83
C ASP A 46 -6.28 -12.24 10.54
N PHE A 47 -6.70 -11.55 9.48
CA PHE A 47 -6.08 -10.31 9.00
C PHE A 47 -7.15 -9.28 8.73
N ASP A 48 -6.85 -8.02 9.07
CA ASP A 48 -7.62 -6.87 8.59
C ASP A 48 -6.90 -6.24 7.42
N ILE A 49 -7.63 -5.89 6.37
CA ILE A 49 -7.08 -5.18 5.23
C ILE A 49 -7.79 -3.84 5.13
N GLN A 50 -7.02 -2.77 5.19
CA GLN A 50 -7.53 -1.40 5.19
C GLN A 50 -6.88 -0.61 4.07
N TRP A 51 -7.63 0.34 3.50
CA TRP A 51 -7.15 1.17 2.42
C TRP A 51 -6.93 2.60 2.88
N SER A 52 -5.91 3.25 2.34
CA SER A 52 -5.73 4.69 2.49
C SER A 52 -6.55 5.39 1.41
N SER A 53 -7.24 6.47 1.78
CA SER A 53 -8.05 7.29 0.86
C SER A 53 -9.03 6.46 0.01
N GLY A 54 -9.67 5.48 0.63
CA GLY A 54 -10.64 4.64 -0.07
C GLY A 54 -10.09 3.82 -1.23
N GLY A 55 -8.77 3.68 -1.31
CA GLY A 55 -8.12 2.94 -2.38
C GLY A 55 -7.78 3.78 -3.60
N ASP A 56 -7.79 5.11 -3.50
CA ASP A 56 -7.42 5.98 -4.61
C ASP A 56 -5.90 6.03 -4.81
N PHE A 57 -5.49 6.29 -6.06
CA PHE A 57 -4.07 6.41 -6.42
C PHE A 57 -3.58 7.84 -6.22
N ASP A 58 -3.61 8.33 -4.98
CA ASP A 58 -3.26 9.71 -4.66
C ASP A 58 -2.40 9.84 -3.40
N GLN A 59 -1.82 8.76 -2.94
CA GLN A 59 -1.04 8.75 -1.70
C GLN A 59 0.45 8.62 -1.96
N ILE A 60 1.25 9.07 -0.99
CA ILE A 60 2.71 8.99 -1.05
C ILE A 60 3.14 7.77 -0.25
N PHE A 61 3.80 6.82 -0.89
CA PHE A 61 4.19 5.57 -0.23
C PHE A 61 5.16 5.82 0.94
N ASP A 62 6.04 6.81 0.82
CA ASP A 62 6.97 7.15 1.90
C ASP A 62 6.26 7.56 3.18
N ASN A 63 5.01 8.04 3.08
CA ASN A 63 4.21 8.48 4.23
C ASN A 63 3.30 7.40 4.78
N ARG A 64 3.44 6.16 4.34
CA ARG A 64 2.50 5.07 4.63
C ARG A 64 2.18 4.87 6.11
N GLU A 65 3.15 5.10 6.98
CA GLU A 65 2.95 4.89 8.42
C GLU A 65 2.12 5.98 9.08
N SER A 66 2.01 7.14 8.45
CA SER A 66 1.29 8.29 8.99
C SER A 66 -0.05 8.55 8.31
N LEU A 67 -0.44 7.74 7.35
CA LEU A 67 -1.71 7.90 6.63
C LEU A 67 -2.88 7.36 7.44
N SER A 68 -4.08 7.83 7.10
CA SER A 68 -5.32 7.31 7.67
C SER A 68 -5.81 6.12 6.86
N TYR A 69 -6.19 5.06 7.54
CA TYR A 69 -6.67 3.82 6.92
C TYR A 69 -8.05 3.46 7.44
N ASN A 70 -8.84 2.88 6.55
CA ASN A 70 -10.18 2.41 6.90
C ASN A 70 -10.41 1.00 6.39
#